data_a78f55be07d7971f6ecb3a1b70bd0ff9
#
_entry.id   a78f55be07d7971f6ecb3a1b70bd0ff9
#
_cell.length_a   1.000
_cell.length_b   1.000
_cell.length_c   1.000
_cell.angle_alpha   90.00
_cell.angle_beta   90.00
_cell.angle_gamma   90.00
#
_symmetry.space_group_name_H-M   'P 1'
#
loop_
_entity.id
_entity.type
_entity.pdbx_description
1 polymer ?
#
loop_
_entity_poly.entity_id
_entity_poly.type
_entity_poly.pdbx_seq_one_letter_code
_entity_poly.pdbx_strand_id
1 'polypeptide(L)'
;MNKLDLTIITTGILAIFTYLFGSFDILIQGAFMFIVLDFTTGLVKAWHNGEVSSNKSRKGLLKKTMFLSMILIEHWLDKINLIPDNSMSFRTLVLVFIIVNEGISILENILETGVSRPGFLKKINKKIG
;
A
#
# COMPACT_ATOMS: atom_id res chain seq x y z
N MET A 1 -12.54 23.92 -19.01
CA MET A 1 -12.18 24.09 -17.59
C MET A 1 -11.01 25.06 -17.51
N ASN A 2 -11.18 26.17 -16.84
CA ASN A 2 -10.11 27.17 -16.71
C ASN A 2 -9.17 26.82 -15.55
N LYS A 3 -8.06 27.58 -15.41
CA LYS A 3 -7.06 27.33 -14.34
C LYS A 3 -7.66 27.47 -12.95
N LEU A 4 -8.59 28.40 -12.77
CA LEU A 4 -9.24 28.64 -11.49
C LEU A 4 -10.11 27.44 -11.06
N ASP A 5 -10.91 26.90 -11.99
CA ASP A 5 -11.76 25.73 -11.73
C ASP A 5 -10.91 24.52 -11.35
N LEU A 6 -9.82 24.29 -12.09
CA LEU A 6 -8.90 23.20 -11.80
C LEU A 6 -8.27 23.35 -10.40
N THR A 7 -7.87 24.56 -10.03
CA THR A 7 -7.29 24.84 -8.71
C THR A 7 -8.30 24.58 -7.60
N ILE A 8 -9.54 25.04 -7.75
CA ILE A 8 -10.61 24.83 -6.77
C ILE A 8 -10.87 23.32 -6.56
N ILE A 9 -11.00 22.57 -7.67
CA ILE A 9 -11.25 21.13 -7.61
C ILE A 9 -10.09 20.41 -6.94
N THR A 10 -8.85 20.70 -7.35
CA THR A 10 -7.65 20.06 -6.78
C THR A 10 -7.50 20.35 -5.29
N THR A 11 -7.69 21.61 -4.89
CA THR A 11 -7.61 22.03 -3.49
C THR A 11 -8.71 21.34 -2.66
N GLY A 12 -9.93 21.24 -3.20
CA GLY A 12 -11.03 20.55 -2.54
C GLY A 12 -10.74 19.06 -2.33
N ILE A 13 -10.20 18.39 -3.33
CA ILE A 13 -9.82 16.97 -3.24
C ILE A 13 -8.71 16.78 -2.18
N LEU A 14 -7.67 17.61 -2.20
CA LEU A 14 -6.59 17.56 -1.21
C LEU A 14 -7.09 17.84 0.20
N ALA A 15 -8.01 18.77 0.37
CA ALA A 15 -8.61 19.08 1.67
C ALA A 15 -9.39 17.88 2.23
N ILE A 16 -10.21 17.23 1.42
CA ILE A 16 -10.95 16.02 1.79
C ILE A 16 -9.97 14.89 2.14
N PHE A 17 -8.96 14.68 1.30
CA PHE A 17 -7.94 13.65 1.53
C PHE A 17 -7.24 13.88 2.87
N THR A 18 -6.75 15.10 3.12
CA THR A 18 -6.06 15.47 4.36
C THR A 18 -6.95 15.32 5.59
N TYR A 19 -8.22 15.66 5.45
CA TYR A 19 -9.19 15.49 6.54
C TYR A 19 -9.39 14.01 6.91
N LEU A 20 -9.46 13.12 5.91
CA LEU A 20 -9.72 11.70 6.12
C LEU A 20 -8.46 10.92 6.52
N PHE A 21 -7.34 11.17 5.86
CA PHE A 21 -6.12 10.35 5.96
C PHE A 21 -4.95 11.05 6.65
N GLY A 22 -5.10 12.31 7.00
CA GLY A 22 -4.03 13.12 7.55
C GLY A 22 -3.07 13.69 6.50
N SER A 23 -1.91 14.15 6.95
CA SER A 23 -0.92 14.81 6.09
C SER A 23 -0.47 13.93 4.93
N PHE A 24 -0.33 14.51 3.76
CA PHE A 24 0.20 13.85 2.57
C PHE A 24 1.74 13.87 2.60
N ASP A 25 2.32 13.23 3.61
CA ASP A 25 3.77 13.12 3.82
C ASP A 25 4.38 11.91 3.08
N ILE A 26 5.70 11.77 3.19
CA ILE A 26 6.43 10.70 2.50
C ILE A 26 5.98 9.30 2.94
N LEU A 27 5.56 9.14 4.19
CA LEU A 27 5.17 7.85 4.73
C LEU A 27 3.85 7.36 4.11
N ILE A 28 2.84 8.24 4.03
CA ILE A 28 1.57 7.89 3.38
C ILE A 28 1.72 7.76 1.87
N GLN A 29 2.56 8.58 1.24
CA GLN A 29 2.91 8.44 -0.18
C GLN A 29 3.54 7.08 -0.44
N GLY A 30 4.47 6.65 0.41
CA GLY A 30 5.08 5.34 0.34
C GLY A 30 4.07 4.21 0.46
N ALA A 31 3.17 4.29 1.43
CA ALA A 31 2.11 3.28 1.62
C ALA A 31 1.23 3.15 0.37
N PHE A 32 0.75 4.25 -0.18
CA PHE A 32 -0.05 4.24 -1.42
C PHE A 32 0.74 3.72 -2.62
N MET A 33 2.00 4.12 -2.75
CA MET A 33 2.88 3.63 -3.82
C MET A 33 3.02 2.11 -3.76
N PHE A 34 3.28 1.55 -2.58
CA PHE A 34 3.41 0.10 -2.40
C PHE A 34 2.11 -0.64 -2.67
N ILE A 35 0.96 -0.08 -2.28
CA ILE A 35 -0.35 -0.64 -2.61
C ILE A 35 -0.56 -0.72 -4.13
N VAL A 36 -0.22 0.34 -4.85
CA VAL A 36 -0.33 0.40 -6.32
C VAL A 36 0.65 -0.59 -6.97
N LEU A 37 1.89 -0.66 -6.49
CA LEU A 37 2.90 -1.60 -7.02
C LEU A 37 2.52 -3.05 -6.76
N ASP A 38 1.98 -3.38 -5.59
CA ASP A 38 1.49 -4.73 -5.31
C ASP A 38 0.35 -5.12 -6.27
N PHE A 39 -0.60 -4.22 -6.46
CA PHE A 39 -1.69 -4.46 -7.42
C PHE A 39 -1.16 -4.68 -8.84
N THR A 40 -0.24 -3.81 -9.28
CA THR A 40 0.34 -3.86 -10.63
C THR A 40 1.15 -5.15 -10.83
N THR A 41 2.04 -5.48 -9.88
CA THR A 41 2.84 -6.72 -9.96
C THR A 41 1.98 -7.96 -9.86
N GLY A 42 0.90 -7.92 -9.08
CA GLY A 42 -0.09 -8.99 -9.01
C GLY A 42 -0.82 -9.22 -10.33
N LEU A 43 -1.19 -8.14 -11.03
CA LEU A 43 -1.78 -8.24 -12.38
C LEU A 43 -0.81 -8.83 -13.39
N VAL A 44 0.44 -8.36 -13.40
CA VAL A 44 1.49 -8.88 -14.29
C VAL A 44 1.72 -10.37 -14.03
N LYS A 45 1.81 -10.77 -12.77
CA LYS A 45 1.94 -12.18 -12.39
C LYS A 45 0.76 -13.01 -12.89
N ALA A 46 -0.45 -12.56 -12.63
CA ALA A 46 -1.66 -13.27 -13.05
C ALA A 46 -1.75 -13.41 -14.57
N TRP A 47 -1.42 -12.35 -15.29
CA TRP A 47 -1.39 -12.37 -16.75
C TRP A 47 -0.31 -13.29 -17.31
N HIS A 48 0.91 -13.23 -16.75
CA HIS A 48 2.04 -14.06 -17.16
C HIS A 48 1.78 -15.56 -16.93
N ASN A 49 1.20 -15.90 -15.79
CA ASN A 49 0.93 -17.30 -15.41
C ASN A 49 -0.41 -17.83 -15.93
N GLY A 50 -1.20 -17.01 -16.63
CA GLY A 50 -2.54 -17.40 -17.11
C GLY A 50 -3.55 -17.63 -15.99
N GLU A 51 -3.33 -17.08 -14.83
CA GLU A 51 -4.14 -17.30 -13.60
C GLU A 51 -5.08 -16.12 -13.27
N VAL A 52 -5.55 -15.37 -14.25
CA VAL A 52 -6.49 -14.27 -14.01
C VAL A 52 -7.81 -14.86 -13.54
N SER A 53 -8.13 -14.66 -12.26
CA SER A 53 -9.39 -15.09 -11.67
C SER A 53 -10.06 -13.97 -10.89
N SER A 54 -11.39 -13.94 -10.93
CA SER A 54 -12.20 -12.99 -10.18
C SER A 54 -12.02 -13.15 -8.67
N ASN A 55 -11.83 -14.36 -8.18
CA ASN A 55 -11.66 -14.64 -6.76
C ASN A 55 -10.34 -14.07 -6.20
N LYS A 56 -9.23 -14.20 -6.94
CA LYS A 56 -7.94 -13.64 -6.54
C LYS A 56 -7.98 -12.11 -6.54
N SER A 57 -8.58 -11.50 -7.56
CA SER A 57 -8.78 -10.05 -7.63
C SER A 57 -9.65 -9.52 -6.51
N ARG A 58 -10.71 -10.24 -6.15
CA ARG A 58 -11.61 -9.90 -5.05
C ARG A 58 -10.90 -9.91 -3.69
N LYS A 59 -10.09 -10.94 -3.41
CA LYS A 59 -9.29 -11.01 -2.18
C LYS A 59 -8.29 -9.87 -2.07
N GLY A 60 -7.60 -9.54 -3.17
CA GLY A 60 -6.67 -8.41 -3.22
C GLY A 60 -7.37 -7.07 -2.97
N LEU A 61 -8.54 -6.87 -3.55
CA LEU A 61 -9.34 -5.66 -3.33
C LEU A 61 -9.83 -5.54 -1.88
N LEU A 62 -10.28 -6.64 -1.28
CA LEU A 62 -10.69 -6.68 0.12
C LEU A 62 -9.53 -6.30 1.06
N LYS A 63 -8.34 -6.85 0.83
CA LYS A 63 -7.13 -6.52 1.59
C LYS A 63 -6.82 -5.02 1.51
N LYS A 64 -6.87 -4.42 0.32
CA LYS A 64 -6.59 -3.00 0.13
C LYS A 64 -7.65 -2.11 0.78
N THR A 65 -8.91 -2.52 0.75
CA THR A 65 -10.00 -1.85 1.47
C THR A 65 -9.74 -1.87 2.99
N MET A 66 -9.26 -2.99 3.53
CA MET A 66 -8.88 -3.09 4.95
C MET A 66 -7.72 -2.16 5.28
N PHE A 67 -6.72 -2.06 4.43
CA PHE A 67 -5.59 -1.13 4.63
C PHE A 67 -6.04 0.34 4.65
N LEU A 68 -6.91 0.73 3.72
CA LEU A 68 -7.48 2.07 3.73
C LEU A 68 -8.28 2.35 5.02
N SER A 69 -9.03 1.36 5.49
CA SER A 69 -9.74 1.46 6.76
C SER A 69 -8.79 1.61 7.95
N MET A 70 -7.66 0.90 7.96
CA MET A 70 -6.64 1.04 8.99
C MET A 70 -6.03 2.45 9.01
N ILE A 71 -5.77 3.03 7.84
CA ILE A 71 -5.26 4.40 7.72
C ILE A 71 -6.28 5.42 8.26
N LEU A 72 -7.56 5.23 7.97
CA LEU A 72 -8.62 6.07 8.53
C LEU A 72 -8.69 5.98 10.05
N ILE A 73 -8.67 4.75 10.58
CA ILE A 73 -8.75 4.50 12.02
C ILE A 73 -7.56 5.12 12.77
N GLU A 74 -6.33 4.90 12.26
CA GLU A 74 -5.14 5.40 12.93
C GLU A 74 -5.13 6.94 12.99
N HIS A 75 -5.57 7.59 11.92
CA HIS A 75 -5.65 9.05 11.88
C HIS A 75 -6.58 9.60 12.97
N TRP A 76 -7.73 8.96 13.16
CA TRP A 76 -8.67 9.37 14.21
C TRP A 76 -8.20 8.99 15.62
N LEU A 77 -7.54 7.84 15.78
CA LEU A 77 -6.94 7.45 17.07
C LEU A 77 -5.84 8.44 17.50
N ASP A 78 -5.00 8.89 16.58
CA ASP A 78 -3.99 9.90 16.86
C ASP A 78 -4.62 11.26 17.21
N LYS A 79 -5.73 11.63 16.55
CA LYS A 79 -6.48 12.85 16.88
C LYS A 79 -7.09 12.81 18.28
N ILE A 80 -7.60 11.66 18.71
CA ILE A 80 -8.17 11.46 20.05
C ILE A 80 -7.08 11.50 21.12
N ASN A 81 -5.81 11.32 20.72
CA ASN A 81 -4.64 11.36 21.60
C ASN A 81 -4.73 10.34 22.75
N LEU A 82 -5.01 9.10 22.42
CA LEU A 82 -5.10 8.00 23.38
C LEU A 82 -3.78 7.71 24.10
N ILE A 83 -2.65 8.03 23.48
CA ILE A 83 -1.30 7.90 24.05
C ILE A 83 -0.70 9.29 24.19
N PRO A 84 -0.74 9.90 25.40
CA PRO A 84 -0.38 11.30 25.57
C PRO A 84 1.09 11.66 25.29
N ASP A 85 2.01 10.73 25.46
CA ASP A 85 3.45 11.02 25.38
C ASP A 85 4.06 10.92 23.97
N ASN A 86 3.25 10.72 22.94
CA ASN A 86 3.67 10.66 21.52
C ASN A 86 4.94 9.83 21.24
N SER A 87 5.27 8.89 22.10
CA SER A 87 6.42 8.02 21.94
C SER A 87 6.30 7.16 20.68
N MET A 88 5.07 6.90 20.24
CA MET A 88 4.80 6.14 19.02
C MET A 88 3.39 6.49 18.51
N SER A 89 3.30 7.08 17.33
CA SER A 89 2.00 7.36 16.72
C SER A 89 1.41 6.10 16.09
N PHE A 90 0.10 5.93 16.19
CA PHE A 90 -0.61 4.87 15.46
C PHE A 90 -0.37 4.96 13.95
N ARG A 91 -0.25 6.18 13.44
CA ARG A 91 0.06 6.47 12.05
C ARG A 91 1.34 5.77 11.59
N THR A 92 2.44 5.96 12.31
CA THR A 92 3.73 5.35 11.97
C THR A 92 3.64 3.83 11.98
N LEU A 93 3.02 3.24 13.00
CA LEU A 93 2.84 1.80 13.11
C LEU A 93 2.05 1.22 11.94
N VAL A 94 0.91 1.79 11.63
CA VAL A 94 0.02 1.31 10.58
C VAL A 94 0.65 1.47 9.20
N LEU A 95 1.22 2.63 8.90
CA LEU A 95 1.82 2.88 7.58
C LEU A 95 3.06 2.01 7.35
N VAL A 96 3.91 1.85 8.35
CA VAL A 96 5.07 0.93 8.26
C VAL A 96 4.61 -0.52 8.07
N PHE A 97 3.59 -0.94 8.81
CA PHE A 97 3.00 -2.28 8.65
C PHE A 97 2.51 -2.51 7.21
N ILE A 98 1.77 -1.54 6.65
CA ILE A 98 1.28 -1.63 5.27
C ILE A 98 2.44 -1.70 4.28
N ILE A 99 3.44 -0.83 4.40
CA ILE A 99 4.61 -0.79 3.51
C ILE A 99 5.36 -2.12 3.54
N VAL A 100 5.62 -2.67 4.72
CA VAL A 100 6.32 -3.96 4.85
C VAL A 100 5.49 -5.10 4.26
N ASN A 101 4.20 -5.15 4.58
CA ASN A 101 3.30 -6.19 4.07
C ASN A 101 3.18 -6.16 2.55
N GLU A 102 2.96 -4.97 1.97
CA GLU A 102 2.88 -4.81 0.51
C GLU A 102 4.24 -5.05 -0.15
N GLY A 103 5.34 -4.65 0.48
CA GLY A 103 6.69 -4.93 -0.01
C GLY A 103 6.98 -6.42 -0.14
N ILE A 104 6.61 -7.21 0.84
CA ILE A 104 6.73 -8.67 0.80
C ILE A 104 5.89 -9.23 -0.36
N SER A 105 4.64 -8.79 -0.47
CA SER A 105 3.73 -9.23 -1.53
C SER A 105 4.25 -8.88 -2.94
N ILE A 106 4.84 -7.70 -3.12
CA ILE A 106 5.48 -7.29 -4.38
C ILE A 106 6.62 -8.25 -4.72
N LEU A 107 7.50 -8.54 -3.75
CA LEU A 107 8.60 -9.48 -3.95
C LEU A 107 8.11 -10.88 -4.32
N GLU A 108 7.08 -11.38 -3.65
CA GLU A 108 6.46 -12.66 -3.99
C GLU A 108 5.90 -12.66 -5.42
N ASN A 109 5.19 -11.60 -5.81
CA ASN A 109 4.67 -11.46 -7.16
C ASN A 109 5.79 -11.52 -8.22
N ILE A 110 6.90 -10.81 -7.98
CA ILE A 110 8.06 -10.80 -8.89
C ILE A 110 8.71 -12.18 -8.97
N LEU A 111 8.91 -12.83 -7.83
CA LEU A 111 9.52 -14.16 -7.77
C LEU A 111 8.69 -15.23 -8.46
N GLU A 112 7.38 -15.17 -8.30
CA GLU A 112 6.46 -16.13 -8.91
C GLU A 112 6.34 -15.98 -10.44
N THR A 113 6.70 -14.81 -11.00
CA THR A 113 6.82 -14.67 -12.46
C THR A 113 8.03 -15.41 -13.05
N GLY A 114 9.05 -15.73 -12.22
CA GLY A 114 10.29 -16.36 -12.66
C GLY A 114 11.20 -15.47 -13.50
N VAL A 115 10.83 -14.22 -13.74
CA VAL A 115 11.53 -13.30 -14.64
C VAL A 115 12.88 -12.86 -14.05
N SER A 116 12.95 -12.65 -12.73
CA SER A 116 14.17 -12.23 -12.06
C SER A 116 14.20 -12.72 -10.63
N ARG A 117 15.25 -13.45 -10.29
CA ARG A 117 15.53 -13.83 -8.90
C ARG A 117 16.80 -13.13 -8.44
N PRO A 118 16.76 -12.32 -7.37
CA PRO A 118 17.98 -11.79 -6.76
C PRO A 118 18.96 -12.91 -6.42
N GLY A 119 20.26 -12.65 -6.59
CA GLY A 119 21.29 -13.68 -6.44
C GLY A 119 21.30 -14.38 -5.08
N PHE A 120 20.94 -13.66 -4.00
CA PHE A 120 20.85 -14.24 -2.65
C PHE A 120 19.69 -15.25 -2.53
N LEU A 121 18.58 -15.04 -3.22
CA LEU A 121 17.44 -15.97 -3.23
C LEU A 121 17.75 -17.23 -4.02
N LYS A 122 18.55 -17.13 -5.09
CA LYS A 122 19.07 -18.30 -5.80
C LYS A 122 19.93 -19.19 -4.89
N LYS A 123 20.74 -18.57 -4.03
CA LYS A 123 21.57 -19.29 -3.05
C LYS A 123 20.73 -20.00 -1.98
N ILE A 124 19.65 -19.37 -1.51
CA ILE A 124 18.74 -19.96 -0.51
C ILE A 124 18.01 -21.16 -1.11
N ASN A 125 17.47 -21.05 -2.33
CA ASN A 125 16.80 -22.16 -2.98
C ASN A 125 17.73 -23.37 -3.25
N LYS A 126 19.01 -23.14 -3.53
CA LYS A 126 19.99 -24.23 -3.64
C LYS A 126 20.27 -24.96 -2.34
N LYS A 127 20.11 -24.28 -1.18
CA LYS A 127 20.30 -24.90 0.15
C LYS A 127 19.07 -25.62 0.66
N ILE A 128 17.88 -25.25 0.20
CA ILE A 128 16.60 -25.83 0.63
C ILE A 128 16.13 -26.95 -0.31
N GLY A 129 16.56 -26.90 -1.57
CA GLY A 129 16.30 -27.92 -2.57
C GLY A 129 17.41 -28.93 -2.65
#